data_47001a544246d24898fb677d3818ef83
#
_entry.id   47001a544246d24898fb677d3818ef83
#
_cell.length_a   1.000
_cell.length_b   1.000
_cell.length_c   1.000
_cell.angle_alpha   90.00
_cell.angle_beta   90.00
_cell.angle_gamma   90.00
#
_symmetry.space_group_name_H-M   'P 1'
#
loop_
_entity.id
_entity.type
_entity.pdbx_description
1 polymer ?
#
loop_
_entity_poly.entity_id
_entity_poly.type
_entity_poly.pdbx_seq_one_letter_code
_entity_poly.pdbx_strand_id
1 'polypeptide(L)'
;MAHHATELFIQCVYSLELSYHELLEKEAALKPAVTRILEEAGGEFIHFEEMGDTMRIQCVLPEYGEELFHPLLEGIARLMDGQVECRVLFVHKDLGFLHIAAVSRGVWQESCLHLPAPGPLTRALRDQDPPSR
;
A
#
# COMPACT_ATOMS: atom_id res chain seq x y z
N MET A 1 4.31 23.17 -5.05
CA MET A 1 3.63 22.43 -3.97
C MET A 1 3.43 20.99 -4.40
N ALA A 2 3.78 20.09 -3.51
CA ALA A 2 3.62 18.69 -3.80
C ALA A 2 2.14 18.37 -3.97
N HIS A 3 1.86 17.54 -4.95
CA HIS A 3 0.51 17.15 -5.30
C HIS A 3 0.45 15.62 -5.23
N HIS A 4 -0.55 15.09 -4.55
CA HIS A 4 -0.66 13.64 -4.49
C HIS A 4 -2.10 13.20 -4.69
N ALA A 5 -2.27 12.03 -5.28
CA ALA A 5 -3.58 11.46 -5.53
C ALA A 5 -3.75 10.13 -4.80
N THR A 6 -2.68 9.54 -4.31
CA THR A 6 -2.71 8.21 -3.70
C THR A 6 -2.00 8.21 -2.35
N GLU A 7 -2.62 7.56 -1.37
CA GLU A 7 -1.92 7.19 -0.14
C GLU A 7 -1.59 5.72 -0.25
N LEU A 8 -0.33 5.39 0.02
CA LEU A 8 0.16 4.03 -0.11
C LEU A 8 0.48 3.46 1.25
N PHE A 9 0.02 2.24 1.48
CA PHE A 9 0.33 1.49 2.69
C PHE A 9 0.87 0.12 2.29
N ILE A 10 2.01 -0.26 2.85
CA ILE A 10 2.60 -1.56 2.62
C ILE A 10 2.80 -2.21 3.98
N GLN A 11 2.48 -3.49 4.07
CA GLN A 11 2.77 -4.28 5.26
C GLN A 11 3.57 -5.49 4.82
N CYS A 12 4.81 -5.58 5.28
CA CYS A 12 5.66 -6.74 5.05
C CYS A 12 5.54 -7.66 6.25
N VAL A 13 5.36 -8.94 6.00
CA VAL A 13 5.25 -9.97 7.03
C VAL A 13 6.38 -10.95 6.84
N TYR A 14 7.17 -11.17 7.88
CA TYR A 14 8.32 -12.05 7.84
C TYR A 14 7.95 -13.44 8.33
N SER A 15 8.63 -14.46 7.79
CA SER A 15 8.42 -15.83 8.21
C SER A 15 8.77 -15.99 9.69
N LEU A 16 7.95 -16.76 10.39
CA LEU A 16 8.21 -17.06 11.79
C LEU A 16 9.44 -17.95 11.98
N GLU A 17 9.96 -18.52 10.90
CA GLU A 17 11.15 -19.36 10.97
C GLU A 17 12.44 -18.56 11.03
N LEU A 18 12.38 -17.26 10.77
CA LEU A 18 13.56 -16.41 10.84
C LEU A 18 13.96 -16.21 12.30
N SER A 19 15.26 -16.31 12.57
CA SER A 19 15.77 -15.87 13.87
C SER A 19 15.67 -14.34 13.94
N TYR A 20 15.76 -13.82 15.15
CA TYR A 20 15.70 -12.36 15.32
C TYR A 20 16.82 -11.68 14.54
N HIS A 21 18.00 -12.26 14.54
CA HIS A 21 19.14 -11.70 13.81
C HIS A 21 18.88 -11.70 12.30
N GLU A 22 18.36 -12.81 11.79
CA GLU A 22 18.04 -12.90 10.36
C GLU A 22 16.95 -11.92 9.97
N LEU A 23 15.98 -11.72 10.84
CA LEU A 23 14.90 -10.77 10.59
C LEU A 23 15.47 -9.35 10.50
N LEU A 24 16.34 -8.98 11.41
CA LEU A 24 16.95 -7.65 11.38
C LEU A 24 17.79 -7.43 10.13
N GLU A 25 18.50 -8.46 9.69
CA GLU A 25 19.28 -8.36 8.45
C GLU A 25 18.37 -8.19 7.24
N LYS A 26 17.28 -8.95 7.20
CA LYS A 26 16.34 -8.84 6.08
C LYS A 26 15.71 -7.46 6.06
N GLU A 27 15.31 -6.97 7.21
CA GLU A 27 14.70 -5.65 7.32
C GLU A 27 15.66 -4.55 6.88
N ALA A 28 16.91 -4.65 7.30
CA ALA A 28 17.93 -3.68 6.93
C ALA A 28 18.18 -3.66 5.42
N ALA A 29 18.02 -4.82 4.76
CA ALA A 29 18.19 -4.90 3.32
C ALA A 29 16.95 -4.38 2.58
N LEU A 30 15.76 -4.62 3.11
CA LEU A 30 14.53 -4.22 2.45
C LEU A 30 14.30 -2.72 2.46
N LYS A 31 14.64 -2.06 3.57
CA LYS A 31 14.32 -0.65 3.71
C LYS A 31 14.90 0.22 2.59
N PRO A 32 16.20 0.15 2.28
CA PRO A 32 16.70 0.99 1.18
C PRO A 32 16.18 0.55 -0.19
N ALA A 33 15.95 -0.74 -0.38
CA ALA A 33 15.45 -1.22 -1.67
C ALA A 33 14.02 -0.74 -1.90
N VAL A 34 13.17 -0.82 -0.89
CA VAL A 34 11.79 -0.35 -1.00
C VAL A 34 11.79 1.18 -1.16
N THR A 35 12.63 1.88 -0.40
CA THR A 35 12.73 3.34 -0.51
C THR A 35 13.02 3.74 -1.96
N ARG A 36 13.95 3.06 -2.61
CA ARG A 36 14.29 3.38 -3.99
C ARG A 36 13.08 3.18 -4.92
N ILE A 37 12.37 2.09 -4.74
CA ILE A 37 11.19 1.82 -5.57
C ILE A 37 10.15 2.91 -5.39
N LEU A 38 9.91 3.31 -4.15
CA LEU A 38 8.91 4.33 -3.85
C LEU A 38 9.34 5.69 -4.39
N GLU A 39 10.62 6.03 -4.26
CA GLU A 39 11.11 7.31 -4.77
C GLU A 39 11.03 7.35 -6.29
N GLU A 40 11.30 6.24 -6.97
CA GLU A 40 11.17 6.19 -8.42
C GLU A 40 9.74 6.35 -8.87
N ALA A 41 8.78 5.99 -8.02
CA ALA A 41 7.37 6.19 -8.31
C ALA A 41 6.89 7.60 -7.92
N GLY A 42 7.79 8.44 -7.44
CA GLY A 42 7.43 9.79 -7.02
C GLY A 42 6.93 9.86 -5.59
N GLY A 43 7.22 8.86 -4.79
CA GLY A 43 6.77 8.81 -3.41
C GLY A 43 7.40 9.87 -2.53
N GLU A 44 6.58 10.45 -1.65
CA GLU A 44 7.02 11.44 -0.68
C GLU A 44 6.50 11.07 0.68
N PHE A 45 7.14 11.61 1.72
CA PHE A 45 6.76 11.35 3.11
C PHE A 45 6.83 9.86 3.42
N ILE A 46 7.92 9.22 2.96
CA ILE A 46 8.13 7.80 3.17
C ILE A 46 8.46 7.55 4.65
N HIS A 47 7.68 6.69 5.27
CA HIS A 47 7.83 6.40 6.69
C HIS A 47 7.80 4.89 6.90
N PHE A 48 8.75 4.40 7.68
CA PHE A 48 8.85 2.99 8.05
C PHE A 48 8.55 2.82 9.54
N GLU A 49 7.89 1.72 9.86
CA GLU A 49 7.58 1.39 11.24
C GLU A 49 7.83 -0.09 11.44
N GLU A 50 8.87 -0.44 12.19
CA GLU A 50 9.19 -1.82 12.49
C GLU A 50 8.36 -2.27 13.67
N MET A 51 7.69 -3.43 13.53
CA MET A 51 6.74 -3.91 14.52
C MET A 51 6.97 -5.40 14.81
N GLY A 52 8.20 -5.78 15.11
CA GLY A 52 8.51 -7.18 15.39
C GLY A 52 8.57 -7.98 14.09
N ASP A 53 7.63 -8.88 13.88
CA ASP A 53 7.62 -9.73 12.70
C ASP A 53 6.93 -9.09 11.51
N THR A 54 6.60 -7.80 11.60
CA THR A 54 6.04 -7.05 10.48
C THR A 54 6.75 -5.71 10.36
N MET A 55 6.68 -5.15 9.17
CA MET A 55 7.17 -3.80 8.91
C MET A 55 6.13 -3.08 8.09
N ARG A 56 5.72 -1.90 8.53
CA ARG A 56 4.77 -1.07 7.81
C ARG A 56 5.48 0.08 7.15
N ILE A 57 4.99 0.42 5.95
CA ILE A 57 5.56 1.51 5.16
C ILE A 57 4.40 2.35 4.67
N GLN A 58 4.55 3.66 4.75
CA GLN A 58 3.55 4.61 4.28
C GLN A 58 4.24 5.65 3.42
N CYS A 59 3.53 6.12 2.41
CA CYS A 59 3.96 7.28 1.65
C CYS A 59 2.79 7.79 0.83
N VAL A 60 3.00 8.91 0.13
CA VAL A 60 2.01 9.42 -0.81
C VAL A 60 2.62 9.38 -2.19
N LEU A 61 1.77 9.15 -3.20
CA LEU A 61 2.17 9.06 -4.59
C LEU A 61 1.47 10.14 -5.39
N PRO A 62 2.09 10.63 -6.46
CA PRO A 62 1.52 11.75 -7.22
C PRO A 62 0.26 11.40 -8.00
N GLU A 63 0.12 10.14 -8.43
CA GLU A 63 -0.97 9.74 -9.29
C GLU A 63 -1.64 8.49 -8.77
N TYR A 64 -2.83 8.21 -9.29
CA TYR A 64 -3.57 7.00 -8.97
C TYR A 64 -3.88 6.29 -10.29
N GLY A 65 -3.33 5.09 -10.48
CA GLY A 65 -3.59 4.34 -11.69
C GLY A 65 -2.62 3.19 -11.87
N GLU A 66 -3.02 2.24 -12.71
CA GLU A 66 -2.23 1.03 -12.93
C GLU A 66 -0.87 1.31 -13.55
N GLU A 67 -0.78 2.37 -14.34
CA GLU A 67 0.50 2.72 -14.95
C GLU A 67 1.57 3.02 -13.92
N LEU A 68 1.18 3.53 -12.76
CA LEU A 68 2.09 3.78 -11.67
C LEU A 68 2.21 2.55 -10.77
N PHE A 69 1.09 1.88 -10.50
CA PHE A 69 1.05 0.80 -9.51
C PHE A 69 1.77 -0.45 -9.99
N HIS A 70 1.61 -0.83 -11.27
CA HIS A 70 2.17 -2.09 -11.75
C HIS A 70 3.70 -2.13 -11.72
N PRO A 71 4.41 -1.10 -12.19
CA PRO A 71 5.87 -1.12 -12.03
C PRO A 71 6.30 -1.16 -10.58
N LEU A 72 5.56 -0.47 -9.70
CA LEU A 72 5.87 -0.47 -8.29
C LEU A 72 5.68 -1.87 -7.69
N LEU A 73 4.56 -2.52 -8.01
CA LEU A 73 4.28 -3.87 -7.53
C LEU A 73 5.30 -4.86 -8.07
N GLU A 74 5.70 -4.71 -9.32
CA GLU A 74 6.72 -5.58 -9.90
C GLU A 74 8.03 -5.44 -9.15
N GLY A 75 8.44 -4.21 -8.86
CA GLY A 75 9.66 -3.98 -8.11
C GLY A 75 9.61 -4.59 -6.72
N ILE A 76 8.47 -4.42 -6.02
CA ILE A 76 8.32 -4.99 -4.70
C ILE A 76 8.30 -6.52 -4.76
N ALA A 77 7.61 -7.08 -5.76
CA ALA A 77 7.54 -8.53 -5.89
C ALA A 77 8.92 -9.16 -6.08
N ARG A 78 9.82 -8.45 -6.75
CA ARG A 78 11.18 -8.93 -6.93
C ARG A 78 11.98 -8.99 -5.63
N LEU A 79 11.58 -8.19 -4.65
CA LEU A 79 12.23 -8.20 -3.35
C LEU A 79 11.69 -9.28 -2.43
N MET A 80 10.52 -9.84 -2.76
CA MET A 80 9.92 -10.86 -1.92
C MET A 80 10.58 -12.19 -2.17
N ASP A 81 10.61 -13.02 -1.11
CA ASP A 81 11.15 -14.37 -1.22
C ASP A 81 10.34 -15.29 -0.32
N GLY A 82 10.83 -16.49 -0.04
CA GLY A 82 10.11 -17.42 0.81
C GLY A 82 10.05 -17.00 2.27
N GLN A 83 10.70 -15.90 2.63
CA GLN A 83 10.78 -15.46 4.02
C GLN A 83 10.04 -14.15 4.28
N VAL A 84 9.56 -13.49 3.23
CA VAL A 84 8.82 -12.25 3.39
C VAL A 84 7.78 -12.11 2.29
N GLU A 85 6.58 -11.68 2.68
CA GLU A 85 5.49 -11.35 1.78
C GLU A 85 4.95 -10.00 2.18
N CYS A 86 4.19 -9.38 1.30
CA CYS A 86 3.58 -8.12 1.71
C CYS A 86 2.19 -7.92 1.12
N ARG A 87 1.47 -7.03 1.75
CA ARG A 87 0.20 -6.50 1.27
C ARG A 87 0.41 -5.04 0.94
N VAL A 88 -0.13 -4.61 -0.18
CA VAL A 88 0.01 -3.23 -0.64
C VAL A 88 -1.39 -2.67 -0.85
N LEU A 89 -1.63 -1.51 -0.27
CA LEU A 89 -2.92 -0.85 -0.36
C LEU A 89 -2.71 0.54 -0.93
N PHE A 90 -3.33 0.77 -2.10
CA PHE A 90 -3.35 2.09 -2.73
C PHE A 90 -4.72 2.69 -2.47
N VAL A 91 -4.75 3.85 -1.84
CA VAL A 91 -6.00 4.50 -1.48
C VAL A 91 -6.08 5.82 -2.24
N HIS A 92 -7.12 5.96 -3.06
CA HIS A 92 -7.34 7.23 -3.75
C HIS A 92 -7.65 8.31 -2.72
N LYS A 93 -7.17 9.51 -2.96
CA LYS A 93 -7.23 10.58 -1.97
C LYS A 93 -8.64 10.92 -1.52
N ASP A 94 -9.65 10.63 -2.33
CA ASP A 94 -11.04 10.89 -1.94
C ASP A 94 -11.72 9.65 -1.36
N LEU A 95 -10.95 8.57 -1.16
CA LEU A 95 -11.43 7.33 -0.56
C LEU A 95 -12.49 6.61 -1.37
N GLY A 96 -12.67 6.99 -2.64
CA GLY A 96 -13.65 6.34 -3.48
C GLY A 96 -13.15 5.08 -4.15
N PHE A 97 -11.85 4.90 -4.21
CA PHE A 97 -11.22 3.76 -4.87
C PHE A 97 -10.14 3.20 -3.99
N LEU A 98 -10.12 1.88 -3.87
CA LEU A 98 -9.08 1.15 -3.18
C LEU A 98 -8.54 0.10 -4.11
N HIS A 99 -7.23 -0.05 -4.12
CA HIS A 99 -6.57 -1.06 -4.93
C HIS A 99 -5.67 -1.84 -3.98
N ILE A 100 -5.89 -3.15 -3.87
CA ILE A 100 -5.18 -3.99 -2.91
C ILE A 100 -4.42 -5.05 -3.67
N ALA A 101 -3.18 -5.29 -3.27
CA ALA A 101 -2.37 -6.34 -3.86
C ALA A 101 -1.75 -7.19 -2.78
N ALA A 102 -1.80 -8.51 -2.96
CA ALA A 102 -1.05 -9.45 -2.16
C ALA A 102 0.18 -9.82 -2.97
N VAL A 103 1.36 -9.58 -2.43
CA VAL A 103 2.61 -9.70 -3.17
C VAL A 103 3.49 -10.75 -2.53
N SER A 104 3.95 -11.69 -3.36
CA SER A 104 4.88 -12.71 -2.94
C SER A 104 5.95 -12.83 -4.01
N ARG A 105 6.81 -13.86 -3.88
CA ARG A 105 7.99 -14.00 -4.76
C ARG A 105 7.63 -13.84 -6.23
N GLY A 106 7.96 -12.69 -6.80
CA GLY A 106 7.83 -12.43 -8.23
C GLY A 106 6.44 -12.31 -8.78
N VAL A 107 5.40 -12.40 -7.93
CA VAL A 107 4.01 -12.34 -8.40
C VAL A 107 3.16 -11.53 -7.44
N TRP A 108 1.99 -11.11 -7.94
CA TRP A 108 1.02 -10.48 -7.06
C TRP A 108 -0.39 -10.74 -7.59
N GLN A 109 -1.36 -10.62 -6.67
CA GLN A 109 -2.78 -10.70 -6.99
C GLN A 109 -3.42 -9.40 -6.57
N GLU A 110 -4.29 -8.88 -7.40
CA GLU A 110 -4.90 -7.58 -7.19
C GLU A 110 -6.41 -7.67 -7.06
N SER A 111 -6.97 -6.75 -6.29
CA SER A 111 -8.40 -6.52 -6.20
C SER A 111 -8.64 -5.03 -6.11
N CYS A 112 -9.72 -4.58 -6.72
CA CYS A 112 -10.11 -3.18 -6.67
C CYS A 112 -11.47 -3.08 -6.01
N LEU A 113 -11.63 -2.05 -5.19
CA LEU A 113 -12.90 -1.76 -4.56
C LEU A 113 -13.32 -0.34 -4.92
N HIS A 114 -14.57 -0.18 -5.25
CA HIS A 114 -15.17 1.13 -5.48
C HIS A 114 -16.17 1.39 -4.38
N LEU A 115 -16.02 2.51 -3.73
CA LEU A 115 -16.94 2.89 -2.66
C LEU A 115 -17.86 3.98 -3.19
N PRO A 116 -19.05 4.12 -2.61
CA PRO A 116 -19.93 5.20 -3.01
C PRO A 116 -19.24 6.54 -2.84
N ALA A 117 -19.44 7.43 -3.78
CA ALA A 117 -18.85 8.76 -3.71
C ALA A 117 -19.37 9.49 -2.48
N PRO A 118 -18.57 10.38 -1.92
CA PRO A 118 -19.03 11.15 -0.74
C PRO A 118 -20.33 11.89 -0.96
N GLY A 119 -20.56 12.40 -2.17
CA GLY A 119 -21.79 13.10 -2.46
C GLY A 119 -23.04 12.28 -2.22
N PRO A 120 -23.11 11.07 -2.78
CA PRO A 120 -24.25 10.19 -2.51
C PRO A 120 -24.40 9.89 -1.03
N LEU A 121 -23.31 9.66 -0.32
CA LEU A 121 -23.39 9.38 1.10
C LEU A 121 -23.90 10.58 1.86
N THR A 122 -23.40 11.76 1.55
CA THR A 122 -23.85 12.98 2.18
C THR A 122 -25.34 13.21 1.93
N ARG A 123 -25.77 12.96 0.69
CA ARG A 123 -27.17 13.10 0.35
C ARG A 123 -28.02 12.12 1.14
N ALA A 124 -27.56 10.89 1.26
CA ALA A 124 -28.29 9.87 2.01
C ALA A 124 -28.47 10.29 3.46
N LEU A 125 -27.44 10.88 4.06
CA LEU A 125 -27.55 11.33 5.43
C LEU A 125 -28.55 12.45 5.58
N ARG A 126 -28.61 13.35 4.61
CA ARG A 126 -29.59 14.43 4.67
C ARG A 126 -30.99 13.94 4.41
N ASP A 127 -31.12 12.96 3.53
CA ASP A 127 -32.43 12.47 3.13
C ASP A 127 -33.00 11.46 4.11
N GLN A 128 -32.26 11.11 5.12
CA GLN A 128 -32.77 10.20 6.13
C GLN A 128 -33.90 10.80 6.92
N ASP A 129 -33.91 12.10 7.02
CA ASP A 129 -34.98 12.77 7.75
C ASP A 129 -36.36 12.43 7.21
N PRO A 130 -36.56 12.54 5.91
CA PRO A 130 -37.82 12.06 5.39
C PRO A 130 -37.80 10.56 5.48
N PRO A 131 -38.77 9.99 6.07
CA PRO A 131 -38.82 8.53 6.16
C PRO A 131 -39.21 7.90 4.84
N SER A 132 -38.84 8.52 3.80
CA SER A 132 -39.23 8.08 2.48
C SER A 132 -38.54 6.80 2.06
N ARG A 133 -37.81 6.25 2.92
CA ARG A 133 -37.19 4.98 2.59
C ARG A 133 -37.98 3.84 3.11
#